data_d2797f752a4309e6254e6d9deb046b9f
#
_entry.id   d2797f752a4309e6254e6d9deb046b9f
#
_cell.length_a   1.000
_cell.length_b   1.000
_cell.length_c   1.000
_cell.angle_alpha   90.00
_cell.angle_beta   90.00
_cell.angle_gamma   90.00
#
_symmetry.space_group_name_H-M   'P 1'
#
loop_
_entity.id
_entity.type
_entity.pdbx_description
1 polymer ?
#
loop_
_entity_poly.entity_id
_entity_poly.type
_entity_poly.pdbx_seq_one_letter_code
_entity_poly.pdbx_strand_id
1 'polypeptide(L)'
;MTDKISNTDARRLFLYLHGLSDLKDREREDHDLPKMINKMGFVQIDSIKTVERAHHHILFSRHRSYKREWLKKHLEDDRTLFENWTHDASIIPMTFFPYWRARFNRAKEKISRSKWWLKRIGSEPDKICNEVLNYVETNGPVRARDVRVASDISNQKSESGSWWGWKPSKAALVFLWRTGQLAVAGRKNFQKVYDVTKNVVPKTILELEPTLEDFVSWNCITALERIGFGTESEIARFWNGISVGEARSWCQEKGRNSLKKIEIEAVSYTHLTLPTTSPV
;
A
#
# COMPACT_ATOMS: atom_id res chain seq x y z
N MET A 1 -4.93 31.72 -21.25
CA MET A 1 -4.29 30.71 -22.14
C MET A 1 -4.01 29.47 -21.30
N THR A 2 -4.36 28.29 -21.77
CA THR A 2 -3.98 27.03 -21.11
C THR A 2 -2.58 26.66 -21.63
N ASP A 3 -1.64 26.40 -20.73
CA ASP A 3 -0.28 25.99 -21.14
C ASP A 3 -0.33 24.61 -21.77
N LYS A 4 0.38 24.45 -22.89
CA LYS A 4 0.54 23.15 -23.55
C LYS A 4 1.89 22.55 -23.21
N ILE A 5 1.88 21.26 -22.90
CA ILE A 5 3.08 20.47 -22.64
C ILE A 5 3.18 19.37 -23.71
N SER A 6 4.36 19.21 -24.28
CA SER A 6 4.59 18.15 -25.24
C SER A 6 4.50 16.78 -24.56
N ASN A 7 4.06 15.75 -25.28
CA ASN A 7 4.05 14.38 -24.75
C ASN A 7 5.45 13.93 -24.31
N THR A 8 6.48 14.34 -25.01
CA THR A 8 7.87 14.03 -24.66
C THR A 8 8.26 14.62 -23.32
N ASP A 9 7.90 15.88 -23.03
CA ASP A 9 8.24 16.53 -21.76
C ASP A 9 7.39 15.97 -20.62
N ALA A 10 6.11 15.66 -20.87
CA ALA A 10 5.26 15.00 -19.92
C ALA A 10 5.85 13.63 -19.47
N ARG A 11 6.32 12.82 -20.43
CA ARG A 11 7.00 11.54 -20.16
C ARG A 11 8.31 11.71 -19.40
N ARG A 12 9.13 12.72 -19.77
CA ARG A 12 10.39 13.03 -19.06
C ARG A 12 10.13 13.44 -17.62
N LEU A 13 9.15 14.30 -17.40
CA LEU A 13 8.74 14.70 -16.05
C LEU A 13 8.30 13.48 -15.22
N PHE A 14 7.44 12.63 -15.78
CA PHE A 14 6.97 11.42 -15.10
C PHE A 14 8.14 10.50 -14.72
N LEU A 15 9.06 10.22 -15.64
CA LEU A 15 10.24 9.39 -15.37
C LEU A 15 11.15 10.03 -14.30
N TYR A 16 11.33 11.35 -14.34
CA TYR A 16 12.11 12.09 -13.35
C TYR A 16 11.49 11.98 -11.95
N LEU A 17 10.18 12.21 -11.82
CA LEU A 17 9.47 12.12 -10.55
C LEU A 17 9.55 10.70 -9.95
N HIS A 18 9.58 9.68 -10.81
CA HIS A 18 9.71 8.29 -10.39
C HIS A 18 11.16 7.82 -10.21
N GLY A 19 12.14 8.72 -10.33
CA GLY A 19 13.57 8.41 -10.12
C GLY A 19 14.16 7.50 -11.20
N LEU A 20 13.61 7.53 -12.42
CA LEU A 20 14.03 6.67 -13.53
C LEU A 20 14.84 7.41 -14.60
N SER A 21 14.93 8.77 -14.55
CA SER A 21 15.70 9.57 -15.51
C SER A 21 17.13 9.84 -15.05
N ASP A 22 17.43 9.72 -13.76
CA ASP A 22 18.72 10.06 -13.18
C ASP A 22 19.54 8.79 -12.95
N LEU A 23 20.15 8.28 -14.02
CA LEU A 23 20.97 7.06 -14.01
C LEU A 23 22.40 7.28 -13.51
N LYS A 24 22.75 8.49 -13.05
CA LYS A 24 24.08 8.76 -12.51
C LYS A 24 24.28 7.94 -11.25
N ASP A 25 25.40 7.21 -11.22
CA ASP A 25 25.91 6.46 -10.08
C ASP A 25 26.15 7.40 -8.89
N ARG A 26 25.09 7.67 -8.15
CA ARG A 26 25.24 8.21 -6.81
C ARG A 26 25.39 7.00 -5.90
N GLU A 27 26.54 6.88 -5.27
CA GLU A 27 26.69 6.04 -4.10
C GLU A 27 25.69 6.57 -3.07
N ARG A 28 24.64 5.80 -2.86
CA ARG A 28 23.60 6.08 -1.87
C ARG A 28 23.79 5.15 -0.71
N GLU A 29 23.50 5.64 0.47
CA GLU A 29 23.57 4.89 1.71
C GLU A 29 22.19 4.37 2.13
N ASP A 30 22.14 3.52 3.18
CA ASP A 30 20.91 2.92 3.67
C ASP A 30 19.87 3.98 4.09
N HIS A 31 20.30 5.10 4.69
CA HIS A 31 19.42 6.19 5.14
C HIS A 31 18.72 6.95 4.00
N ASP A 32 19.14 6.76 2.75
CA ASP A 32 18.46 7.34 1.59
C ASP A 32 17.26 6.48 1.11
N LEU A 33 17.19 5.22 1.52
CA LEU A 33 16.14 4.31 1.09
C LEU A 33 14.72 4.80 1.49
N PRO A 34 14.44 5.24 2.73
CA PRO A 34 13.14 5.78 3.09
C PRO A 34 12.77 7.04 2.32
N LYS A 35 13.74 7.93 2.04
CA LYS A 35 13.53 9.14 1.25
C LYS A 35 13.17 8.81 -0.19
N MET A 36 13.83 7.80 -0.77
CA MET A 36 13.54 7.33 -2.12
C MET A 36 12.13 6.71 -2.20
N ILE A 37 11.75 5.88 -1.22
CA ILE A 37 10.39 5.31 -1.16
C ILE A 37 9.36 6.41 -0.92
N ASN A 38 9.67 7.40 -0.09
CA ASN A 38 8.80 8.57 0.12
C ASN A 38 8.55 9.31 -1.21
N LYS A 39 9.59 9.54 -2.02
CA LYS A 39 9.46 10.19 -3.33
C LYS A 39 8.55 9.40 -4.28
N MET A 40 8.59 8.07 -4.25
CA MET A 40 7.71 7.21 -5.04
C MET A 40 6.29 7.08 -4.45
N GLY A 41 6.16 7.28 -3.14
CA GLY A 41 4.95 7.10 -2.36
C GLY A 41 4.85 5.72 -1.71
N PHE A 42 4.99 4.67 -2.47
CA PHE A 42 4.98 3.28 -2.00
C PHE A 42 5.73 2.36 -2.96
N VAL A 43 6.04 1.16 -2.48
CA VAL A 43 6.59 0.07 -3.31
C VAL A 43 5.75 -1.18 -3.09
N GLN A 44 5.09 -1.65 -4.14
CA GLN A 44 4.25 -2.85 -4.08
C GLN A 44 5.10 -4.09 -3.84
N ILE A 45 4.66 -4.94 -2.92
CA ILE A 45 5.33 -6.20 -2.58
C ILE A 45 4.77 -7.32 -3.46
N ASP A 46 5.66 -8.02 -4.14
CA ASP A 46 5.31 -9.23 -4.88
C ASP A 46 5.90 -10.47 -4.20
N SER A 47 5.12 -11.53 -4.17
CA SER A 47 5.55 -12.83 -3.65
C SER A 47 6.32 -13.67 -4.65
N ILE A 48 6.12 -13.45 -5.94
CA ILE A 48 6.75 -14.21 -7.02
C ILE A 48 8.25 -13.89 -7.07
N LYS A 49 9.05 -14.93 -7.13
CA LYS A 49 10.51 -14.84 -7.22
C LYS A 49 11.00 -15.76 -8.33
N THR A 50 11.19 -15.21 -9.53
CA THR A 50 11.87 -15.92 -10.63
C THR A 50 13.38 -15.72 -10.53
N VAL A 51 13.85 -14.49 -10.64
CA VAL A 51 15.24 -14.08 -10.33
C VAL A 51 15.26 -13.44 -8.95
N GLU A 52 14.50 -12.37 -8.78
CA GLU A 52 14.26 -11.71 -7.50
C GLU A 52 12.82 -11.15 -7.48
N ARG A 53 12.31 -10.76 -6.31
CA ARG A 53 10.96 -10.18 -6.18
C ARG A 53 10.91 -8.77 -6.75
N ALA A 54 9.79 -8.42 -7.37
CA ALA A 54 9.61 -7.16 -8.08
C ALA A 54 9.98 -5.92 -7.23
N HIS A 55 9.63 -5.88 -5.94
CA HIS A 55 9.98 -4.76 -5.06
C HIS A 55 11.49 -4.55 -4.93
N HIS A 56 12.30 -5.62 -4.93
CA HIS A 56 13.75 -5.50 -4.91
C HIS A 56 14.29 -4.97 -6.25
N HIS A 57 13.71 -5.38 -7.39
CA HIS A 57 14.05 -4.82 -8.69
C HIS A 57 13.69 -3.34 -8.80
N ILE A 58 12.50 -2.94 -8.29
CA ILE A 58 12.07 -1.54 -8.24
C ILE A 58 13.05 -0.69 -7.44
N LEU A 59 13.49 -1.16 -6.29
CA LEU A 59 14.44 -0.44 -5.45
C LEU A 59 15.83 -0.40 -6.08
N PHE A 60 16.32 -1.52 -6.58
CA PHE A 60 17.63 -1.60 -7.23
C PHE A 60 17.72 -0.73 -8.50
N SER A 61 16.66 -0.64 -9.30
CA SER A 61 16.65 0.22 -10.50
C SER A 61 16.82 1.70 -10.21
N ARG A 62 16.58 2.13 -8.97
CA ARG A 62 16.69 3.53 -8.50
C ARG A 62 17.87 3.76 -7.57
N HIS A 63 18.45 2.69 -7.05
CA HIS A 63 19.51 2.72 -6.05
C HIS A 63 20.43 1.52 -6.26
N ARG A 64 21.49 1.69 -7.04
CA ARG A 64 22.39 0.59 -7.45
C ARG A 64 23.11 -0.08 -6.28
N SER A 65 23.39 0.66 -5.20
CA SER A 65 23.98 0.12 -3.97
C SER A 65 22.96 -0.56 -3.05
N TYR A 66 21.68 -0.64 -3.46
CA TYR A 66 20.60 -1.20 -2.64
C TYR A 66 20.91 -2.62 -2.16
N LYS A 67 20.69 -2.84 -0.85
CA LYS A 67 20.80 -4.16 -0.20
C LYS A 67 19.47 -4.50 0.47
N ARG A 68 19.08 -5.78 0.43
CA ARG A 68 17.81 -6.26 1.02
C ARG A 68 17.77 -6.04 2.53
N GLU A 69 18.92 -6.15 3.17
CA GLU A 69 19.09 -5.94 4.61
C GLU A 69 18.68 -4.53 5.02
N TRP A 70 18.92 -3.52 4.17
CA TRP A 70 18.48 -2.13 4.41
C TRP A 70 16.97 -2.04 4.48
N LEU A 71 16.26 -2.66 3.52
CA LEU A 71 14.81 -2.68 3.54
C LEU A 71 14.27 -3.37 4.80
N LYS A 72 14.86 -4.49 5.17
CA LYS A 72 14.50 -5.20 6.40
C LYS A 72 14.73 -4.32 7.63
N LYS A 73 15.88 -3.69 7.76
CA LYS A 73 16.22 -2.79 8.86
C LYS A 73 15.18 -1.67 9.00
N HIS A 74 14.83 -0.98 7.92
CA HIS A 74 13.85 0.10 7.95
C HIS A 74 12.42 -0.36 8.27
N LEU A 75 12.06 -1.60 7.93
CA LEU A 75 10.76 -2.18 8.24
C LEU A 75 10.69 -2.75 9.67
N GLU A 76 11.77 -3.39 10.15
CA GLU A 76 11.73 -4.21 11.36
C GLU A 76 12.42 -3.54 12.56
N ASP A 77 13.48 -2.76 12.35
CA ASP A 77 14.29 -2.15 13.41
C ASP A 77 14.01 -0.65 13.53
N ASP A 78 14.33 0.13 12.48
CA ASP A 78 14.24 1.60 12.51
C ASP A 78 12.80 2.12 12.45
N ARG A 79 11.85 1.31 11.99
CA ARG A 79 10.43 1.67 11.84
C ARG A 79 10.18 2.94 11.04
N THR A 80 11.03 3.22 10.05
CA THR A 80 10.85 4.34 9.11
C THR A 80 9.93 3.99 7.94
N LEU A 81 9.66 2.70 7.77
CA LEU A 81 8.73 2.12 6.78
C LEU A 81 7.74 1.19 7.47
N PHE A 82 6.56 1.03 6.90
CA PHE A 82 5.58 0.03 7.32
C PHE A 82 4.97 -0.70 6.12
N GLU A 83 4.36 -1.85 6.37
CA GLU A 83 3.67 -2.63 5.35
C GLU A 83 2.16 -2.51 5.53
N ASN A 84 1.45 -2.04 4.51
CA ASN A 84 0.00 -2.06 4.48
C ASN A 84 -0.54 -2.13 3.04
N TRP A 85 -1.84 -1.99 2.88
CA TRP A 85 -2.55 -2.10 1.62
C TRP A 85 -2.69 -0.76 0.91
N THR A 86 -2.23 -0.68 -0.33
CA THR A 86 -2.55 0.39 -1.29
C THR A 86 -3.47 -0.17 -2.38
N HIS A 87 -2.94 -0.52 -3.53
CA HIS A 87 -3.58 -1.34 -4.57
C HIS A 87 -3.39 -2.82 -4.27
N ASP A 88 -2.27 -3.15 -3.66
CA ASP A 88 -1.91 -4.45 -3.09
C ASP A 88 -1.04 -4.22 -1.84
N ALA A 89 -0.50 -5.29 -1.23
CA ALA A 89 0.45 -5.18 -0.14
C ALA A 89 1.64 -4.33 -0.57
N SER A 90 1.97 -3.31 0.20
CA SER A 90 2.97 -2.31 -0.18
C SER A 90 3.81 -1.87 1.01
N ILE A 91 5.04 -1.48 0.72
CA ILE A 91 5.96 -0.80 1.64
C ILE A 91 5.69 0.70 1.51
N ILE A 92 5.48 1.35 2.64
CA ILE A 92 4.99 2.72 2.74
C ILE A 92 5.83 3.47 3.77
N PRO A 93 6.18 4.76 3.56
CA PRO A 93 6.84 5.56 4.57
C PRO A 93 6.02 5.68 5.86
N MET A 94 6.66 5.51 7.02
CA MET A 94 6.00 5.57 8.32
C MET A 94 5.35 6.94 8.57
N THR A 95 5.91 8.01 8.02
CA THR A 95 5.35 9.37 8.08
C THR A 95 3.95 9.48 7.46
N PHE A 96 3.54 8.53 6.63
CA PHE A 96 2.20 8.50 6.03
C PHE A 96 1.18 7.76 6.89
N PHE A 97 1.61 7.04 7.91
CA PHE A 97 0.75 6.23 8.76
C PHE A 97 -0.44 7.01 9.37
N PRO A 98 -0.28 8.28 9.84
CA PRO A 98 -1.42 9.03 10.39
C PRO A 98 -2.60 9.14 9.41
N TYR A 99 -2.31 9.32 8.12
CA TYR A 99 -3.34 9.39 7.07
C TYR A 99 -3.96 8.01 6.75
N TRP A 100 -3.29 6.90 7.13
CA TRP A 100 -3.85 5.56 6.98
C TRP A 100 -5.04 5.29 7.90
N ARG A 101 -5.22 6.04 9.00
CA ARG A 101 -6.38 5.90 9.89
C ARG A 101 -7.71 6.06 9.15
N ALA A 102 -7.84 7.08 8.30
CA ALA A 102 -9.03 7.27 7.48
C ALA A 102 -9.23 6.10 6.49
N ARG A 103 -8.14 5.57 5.93
CA ARG A 103 -8.20 4.36 5.09
C ARG A 103 -8.63 3.13 5.87
N PHE A 104 -8.17 2.96 7.11
CA PHE A 104 -8.58 1.85 7.97
C PHE A 104 -10.09 1.88 8.24
N ASN A 105 -10.65 3.04 8.54
CA ASN A 105 -12.09 3.21 8.73
C ASN A 105 -12.87 2.86 7.46
N ARG A 106 -12.47 3.39 6.31
CA ARG A 106 -13.08 3.07 5.01
C ARG A 106 -12.93 1.58 4.65
N ALA A 107 -11.77 0.99 4.94
CA ALA A 107 -11.55 -0.44 4.72
C ALA A 107 -12.45 -1.29 5.62
N LYS A 108 -12.61 -0.91 6.90
CA LYS A 108 -13.51 -1.58 7.84
C LYS A 108 -14.93 -1.60 7.33
N GLU A 109 -15.48 -0.45 6.92
CA GLU A 109 -16.82 -0.36 6.36
C GLU A 109 -17.00 -1.22 5.10
N LYS A 110 -16.05 -1.12 4.16
CA LYS A 110 -16.09 -1.88 2.89
C LYS A 110 -16.00 -3.38 3.12
N ILE A 111 -15.09 -3.83 3.97
CA ILE A 111 -14.84 -5.25 4.23
C ILE A 111 -16.00 -5.86 5.02
N SER A 112 -16.53 -5.15 6.03
CA SER A 112 -17.66 -5.63 6.84
C SER A 112 -18.95 -5.84 6.02
N ARG A 113 -19.10 -5.17 4.88
CA ARG A 113 -20.22 -5.37 3.95
C ARG A 113 -19.94 -6.42 2.87
N SER A 114 -18.72 -6.95 2.79
CA SER A 114 -18.32 -7.86 1.73
C SER A 114 -18.71 -9.30 2.04
N LYS A 115 -19.65 -9.87 1.27
CA LYS A 115 -20.05 -11.28 1.38
C LYS A 115 -18.86 -12.24 1.27
N TRP A 116 -17.86 -11.90 0.48
CA TRP A 116 -16.64 -12.67 0.29
C TRP A 116 -15.82 -12.77 1.59
N TRP A 117 -15.69 -11.63 2.32
CA TRP A 117 -14.98 -11.61 3.60
C TRP A 117 -15.78 -12.30 4.71
N LEU A 118 -17.08 -11.99 4.81
CA LEU A 118 -17.95 -12.60 5.81
C LEU A 118 -17.95 -14.14 5.69
N LYS A 119 -18.03 -14.67 4.46
CA LYS A 119 -17.92 -16.11 4.23
C LYS A 119 -16.60 -16.70 4.73
N ARG A 120 -15.48 -15.96 4.66
CA ARG A 120 -14.15 -16.45 5.06
C ARG A 120 -13.88 -16.33 6.55
N ILE A 121 -14.37 -15.28 7.18
CA ILE A 121 -14.20 -15.10 8.63
C ILE A 121 -15.15 -16.07 9.36
N GLY A 122 -16.35 -16.30 8.84
CA GLY A 122 -17.34 -17.20 9.44
C GLY A 122 -18.58 -16.47 9.95
N SER A 123 -19.44 -17.22 10.67
CA SER A 123 -20.75 -16.72 11.14
C SER A 123 -20.66 -15.69 12.29
N GLU A 124 -19.57 -15.68 13.05
CA GLU A 124 -19.34 -14.79 14.19
C GLU A 124 -18.06 -13.95 13.99
N PRO A 125 -18.01 -13.04 12.98
CA PRO A 125 -16.80 -12.37 12.59
C PRO A 125 -16.16 -11.53 13.71
N ASP A 126 -16.95 -10.84 14.52
CA ASP A 126 -16.45 -10.01 15.61
C ASP A 126 -15.82 -10.87 16.72
N LYS A 127 -16.42 -12.00 17.06
CA LYS A 127 -15.87 -12.94 18.02
C LYS A 127 -14.53 -13.49 17.55
N ILE A 128 -14.46 -13.93 16.32
CA ILE A 128 -13.23 -14.49 15.74
C ILE A 128 -12.13 -13.44 15.67
N CYS A 129 -12.46 -12.21 15.27
CA CYS A 129 -11.51 -11.10 15.28
C CYS A 129 -10.99 -10.80 16.69
N ASN A 130 -11.86 -10.78 17.70
CA ASN A 130 -11.47 -10.58 19.09
C ASN A 130 -10.59 -11.71 19.62
N GLU A 131 -10.93 -12.98 19.34
CA GLU A 131 -10.09 -14.12 19.71
C GLU A 131 -8.68 -14.00 19.11
N VAL A 132 -8.59 -13.63 17.83
CA VAL A 132 -7.31 -13.46 17.12
C VAL A 132 -6.53 -12.26 17.69
N LEU A 133 -7.19 -11.14 17.94
CA LEU A 133 -6.55 -9.96 18.52
C LEU A 133 -5.98 -10.27 19.89
N ASN A 134 -6.77 -10.87 20.78
CA ASN A 134 -6.33 -11.29 22.12
C ASN A 134 -5.17 -12.29 22.04
N TYR A 135 -5.23 -13.22 21.07
CA TYR A 135 -4.12 -14.16 20.86
C TYR A 135 -2.82 -13.44 20.52
N VAL A 136 -2.87 -12.44 19.61
CA VAL A 136 -1.69 -11.66 19.24
C VAL A 136 -1.21 -10.79 20.39
N GLU A 137 -2.12 -10.16 21.15
CA GLU A 137 -1.75 -9.36 22.32
C GLU A 137 -1.03 -10.18 23.40
N THR A 138 -1.45 -11.43 23.59
CA THR A 138 -0.90 -12.31 24.62
C THR A 138 0.42 -12.96 24.20
N ASN A 139 0.52 -13.39 22.93
CA ASN A 139 1.65 -14.21 22.48
C ASN A 139 2.72 -13.40 21.72
N GLY A 140 2.51 -12.09 21.52
CA GLY A 140 3.42 -11.23 20.79
C GLY A 140 3.42 -11.48 19.28
N PRO A 141 4.51 -11.15 18.56
CA PRO A 141 4.52 -11.24 17.11
C PRO A 141 4.32 -12.67 16.61
N VAL A 142 3.28 -12.90 15.79
CA VAL A 142 2.87 -14.23 15.31
C VAL A 142 2.73 -14.29 13.80
N ARG A 143 2.97 -15.45 13.22
CA ARG A 143 2.61 -15.75 11.82
C ARG A 143 1.22 -16.37 11.77
N ALA A 144 0.54 -16.25 10.63
CA ALA A 144 -0.80 -16.81 10.47
C ALA A 144 -0.87 -18.33 10.77
N ARG A 145 0.21 -19.06 10.50
CA ARG A 145 0.27 -20.51 10.78
C ARG A 145 0.41 -20.86 12.27
N ASP A 146 0.86 -19.91 13.09
CA ASP A 146 1.13 -20.12 14.51
C ASP A 146 -0.12 -19.81 15.37
N VAL A 147 -1.11 -19.09 14.81
CA VAL A 147 -2.34 -18.74 15.53
C VAL A 147 -3.20 -19.97 15.79
N ARG A 148 -3.66 -20.08 17.04
CA ARG A 148 -4.54 -21.14 17.52
C ARG A 148 -5.69 -20.51 18.28
N VAL A 149 -6.88 -20.52 17.66
CA VAL A 149 -8.11 -19.99 18.26
C VAL A 149 -9.21 -21.06 18.22
N ALA A 150 -10.13 -20.99 19.16
CA ALA A 150 -11.21 -21.97 19.29
C ALA A 150 -12.09 -22.04 18.04
N SER A 151 -12.32 -20.92 17.38
CA SER A 151 -13.11 -20.81 16.17
C SER A 151 -12.54 -21.58 14.97
N ASP A 152 -11.23 -21.84 14.92
CA ASP A 152 -10.62 -22.67 13.86
C ASP A 152 -11.03 -24.14 14.00
N ILE A 153 -11.27 -24.61 15.23
CA ILE A 153 -11.62 -26.01 15.55
C ILE A 153 -13.09 -26.26 15.24
N SER A 154 -13.96 -25.34 15.61
CA SER A 154 -15.41 -25.48 15.40
C SER A 154 -15.78 -25.45 13.91
N ASN A 155 -15.08 -24.67 13.09
CA ASN A 155 -15.36 -24.54 11.67
C ASN A 155 -14.75 -25.65 10.80
N GLN A 156 -13.79 -26.43 11.30
CA GLN A 156 -13.26 -27.60 10.57
C GLN A 156 -14.30 -28.71 10.38
N LYS A 157 -15.36 -28.74 11.19
CA LYS A 157 -16.44 -29.74 11.08
C LYS A 157 -17.47 -29.43 10.00
N SER A 158 -17.50 -28.21 9.46
CA SER A 158 -18.56 -27.75 8.54
C SER A 158 -18.19 -27.73 7.05
N GLU A 159 -16.92 -27.78 6.69
CA GLU A 159 -16.49 -27.80 5.28
C GLU A 159 -15.35 -28.82 5.05
N SER A 160 -15.69 -30.09 4.97
CA SER A 160 -14.82 -31.12 4.42
C SER A 160 -14.62 -30.85 2.92
N GLY A 161 -13.43 -30.38 2.49
CA GLY A 161 -13.05 -30.54 1.11
C GLY A 161 -12.33 -29.41 0.38
N SER A 162 -12.15 -28.22 0.91
CA SER A 162 -11.40 -27.19 0.19
C SER A 162 -9.95 -27.09 0.67
N TRP A 163 -9.04 -27.77 -0.03
CA TRP A 163 -7.57 -27.63 0.12
C TRP A 163 -7.10 -26.15 0.08
N TRP A 164 -7.86 -25.25 -0.56
CA TRP A 164 -7.59 -23.84 -0.73
C TRP A 164 -8.38 -22.93 0.22
N GLY A 165 -9.14 -23.49 1.16
CA GLY A 165 -9.92 -22.73 2.15
C GLY A 165 -9.01 -21.93 3.10
N TRP A 166 -9.29 -20.64 3.29
CA TRP A 166 -8.66 -19.87 4.34
C TRP A 166 -9.26 -20.28 5.69
N LYS A 167 -8.40 -20.53 6.67
CA LYS A 167 -8.87 -20.64 8.06
C LYS A 167 -9.47 -19.30 8.50
N PRO A 168 -10.54 -19.32 9.30
CA PRO A 168 -11.14 -18.11 9.88
C PRO A 168 -10.11 -17.17 10.53
N SER A 169 -9.19 -17.72 11.34
CA SER A 169 -8.11 -16.97 11.98
C SER A 169 -7.21 -16.24 10.97
N LYS A 170 -6.90 -16.87 9.84
CA LYS A 170 -6.11 -16.22 8.78
C LYS A 170 -6.87 -15.07 8.13
N ALA A 171 -8.18 -15.24 7.90
CA ALA A 171 -9.03 -14.18 7.36
C ALA A 171 -9.13 -13.01 8.37
N ALA A 172 -9.31 -13.31 9.65
CA ALA A 172 -9.35 -12.32 10.72
C ALA A 172 -8.02 -11.56 10.86
N LEU A 173 -6.85 -12.23 10.80
CA LEU A 173 -5.55 -11.56 10.79
C LEU A 173 -5.42 -10.54 9.65
N VAL A 174 -5.85 -10.92 8.44
CA VAL A 174 -5.80 -10.01 7.29
C VAL A 174 -6.79 -8.87 7.45
N PHE A 175 -7.98 -9.12 8.00
CA PHE A 175 -8.96 -8.10 8.32
C PHE A 175 -8.40 -7.09 9.33
N LEU A 176 -7.89 -7.56 10.48
CA LEU A 176 -7.32 -6.74 11.53
C LEU A 176 -6.13 -5.90 11.07
N TRP A 177 -5.29 -6.47 10.20
CA TRP A 177 -4.20 -5.75 9.55
C TRP A 177 -4.70 -4.66 8.59
N ARG A 178 -5.70 -4.96 7.77
CA ARG A 178 -6.27 -3.99 6.81
C ARG A 178 -7.08 -2.88 7.47
N THR A 179 -7.54 -3.13 8.69
CA THR A 179 -8.30 -2.17 9.52
C THR A 179 -7.45 -1.49 10.60
N GLY A 180 -6.13 -1.77 10.63
CA GLY A 180 -5.16 -1.06 11.46
C GLY A 180 -5.07 -1.48 12.91
N GLN A 181 -5.77 -2.53 13.34
CA GLN A 181 -5.65 -3.07 14.70
C GLN A 181 -4.35 -3.88 14.85
N LEU A 182 -3.95 -4.58 13.79
CA LEU A 182 -2.65 -5.24 13.67
C LEU A 182 -1.78 -4.56 12.62
N ALA A 183 -0.48 -4.65 12.81
CA ALA A 183 0.53 -4.23 11.84
C ALA A 183 1.47 -5.40 11.54
N VAL A 184 2.24 -5.28 10.44
CA VAL A 184 3.28 -6.25 10.11
C VAL A 184 4.55 -5.84 10.85
N ALA A 185 4.93 -6.64 11.85
CA ALA A 185 6.14 -6.44 12.63
C ALA A 185 7.41 -6.85 11.85
N GLY A 186 7.26 -7.71 10.85
CA GLY A 186 8.36 -8.18 10.01
C GLY A 186 7.94 -9.37 9.14
N ARG A 187 8.94 -10.02 8.54
CA ARG A 187 8.70 -11.22 7.72
C ARG A 187 9.69 -12.34 8.06
N LYS A 188 9.15 -13.56 8.22
CA LYS A 188 9.97 -14.78 8.37
C LYS A 188 9.70 -15.72 7.21
N ASN A 189 10.73 -16.01 6.40
CA ASN A 189 10.59 -16.78 5.16
C ASN A 189 9.48 -16.22 4.26
N PHE A 190 9.46 -14.90 4.11
CA PHE A 190 8.47 -14.11 3.39
C PHE A 190 7.04 -14.12 3.96
N GLN A 191 6.75 -14.90 4.99
CA GLN A 191 5.47 -14.87 5.70
C GLN A 191 5.40 -13.65 6.61
N LYS A 192 4.28 -12.94 6.60
CA LYS A 192 4.03 -11.82 7.52
C LYS A 192 4.05 -12.30 8.96
N VAL A 193 4.69 -11.52 9.79
CA VAL A 193 4.64 -11.61 11.25
C VAL A 193 3.80 -10.44 11.73
N TYR A 194 2.69 -10.72 12.39
CA TYR A 194 1.73 -9.71 12.86
C TYR A 194 1.92 -9.42 14.33
N ASP A 195 1.81 -8.16 14.70
CA ASP A 195 1.73 -7.71 16.09
C ASP A 195 0.66 -6.61 16.22
N VAL A 196 0.28 -6.28 17.45
CA VAL A 196 -0.62 -5.15 17.67
C VAL A 196 0.04 -3.84 17.21
N THR A 197 -0.74 -2.98 16.60
CA THR A 197 -0.24 -1.77 15.94
C THR A 197 0.59 -0.88 16.88
N LYS A 198 0.20 -0.80 18.17
CA LYS A 198 0.92 -0.03 19.20
C LYS A 198 2.37 -0.50 19.47
N ASN A 199 2.69 -1.76 19.16
CA ASN A 199 4.04 -2.32 19.32
C ASN A 199 4.93 -2.11 18.08
N VAL A 200 4.32 -1.81 16.93
CA VAL A 200 5.04 -1.69 15.64
C VAL A 200 5.22 -0.25 15.22
N VAL A 201 4.22 0.58 15.45
CA VAL A 201 4.20 1.98 15.02
C VAL A 201 4.68 2.87 16.17
N PRO A 202 5.66 3.78 15.91
CA PRO A 202 6.16 4.69 16.95
C PRO A 202 5.04 5.53 17.57
N LYS A 203 5.11 5.71 18.89
CA LYS A 203 4.10 6.45 19.68
C LYS A 203 3.84 7.85 19.12
N THR A 204 4.90 8.57 18.75
CA THR A 204 4.82 9.92 18.16
C THR A 204 4.02 9.96 16.87
N ILE A 205 4.00 8.88 16.10
CA ILE A 205 3.21 8.73 14.87
C ILE A 205 1.75 8.38 15.21
N LEU A 206 1.54 7.55 16.23
CA LEU A 206 0.20 7.19 16.69
C LEU A 206 -0.58 8.35 17.32
N GLU A 207 0.11 9.34 17.86
CA GLU A 207 -0.50 10.54 18.46
C GLU A 207 -0.99 11.56 17.42
N LEU A 208 -0.58 11.43 16.15
CA LEU A 208 -1.03 12.31 15.06
C LEU A 208 -2.42 11.89 14.58
N GLU A 209 -3.35 12.84 14.56
CA GLU A 209 -4.74 12.61 14.17
C GLU A 209 -5.21 13.62 13.12
N PRO A 210 -4.80 13.44 11.85
CA PRO A 210 -5.26 14.30 10.77
C PRO A 210 -6.80 14.20 10.62
N THR A 211 -7.42 15.35 10.33
CA THR A 211 -8.84 15.40 10.00
C THR A 211 -9.14 14.70 8.67
N LEU A 212 -10.42 14.49 8.38
CA LEU A 212 -10.82 13.96 7.06
C LEU A 212 -10.43 14.92 5.92
N GLU A 213 -10.50 16.23 6.17
CA GLU A 213 -10.07 17.25 5.20
C GLU A 213 -8.56 17.18 4.93
N ASP A 214 -7.76 17.04 6.00
CA ASP A 214 -6.31 16.82 5.87
C ASP A 214 -6.01 15.56 5.09
N PHE A 215 -6.75 14.47 5.33
CA PHE A 215 -6.60 13.24 4.60
C PHE A 215 -6.90 13.38 3.11
N VAL A 216 -7.99 14.08 2.73
CA VAL A 216 -8.32 14.34 1.33
C VAL A 216 -7.25 15.22 0.69
N SER A 217 -6.85 16.31 1.34
CA SER A 217 -5.81 17.20 0.87
C SER A 217 -4.48 16.48 0.69
N TRP A 218 -4.08 15.67 1.67
CA TRP A 218 -2.87 14.86 1.59
C TRP A 218 -2.90 13.89 0.40
N ASN A 219 -4.01 13.18 0.17
CA ASN A 219 -4.15 12.30 -0.99
C ASN A 219 -3.94 13.05 -2.32
N CYS A 220 -4.57 14.21 -2.45
CA CYS A 220 -4.50 15.00 -3.70
C CYS A 220 -3.10 15.60 -3.92
N ILE A 221 -2.55 16.27 -2.91
CA ILE A 221 -1.23 16.92 -3.00
C ILE A 221 -0.16 15.87 -3.29
N THR A 222 -0.10 14.83 -2.47
CA THR A 222 0.93 13.81 -2.59
C THR A 222 0.82 12.96 -3.85
N ALA A 223 -0.39 12.78 -4.39
CA ALA A 223 -0.56 12.18 -5.70
C ALA A 223 0.03 13.08 -6.80
N LEU A 224 -0.33 14.37 -6.82
CA LEU A 224 0.19 15.33 -7.80
C LEU A 224 1.71 15.49 -7.75
N GLU A 225 2.30 15.52 -6.55
CA GLU A 225 3.77 15.56 -6.38
C GLU A 225 4.46 14.37 -7.07
N ARG A 226 3.80 13.24 -7.20
CA ARG A 226 4.37 12.00 -7.75
C ARG A 226 4.04 11.78 -9.21
N ILE A 227 2.83 12.13 -9.65
CA ILE A 227 2.45 12.01 -11.06
C ILE A 227 2.79 13.27 -11.87
N GLY A 228 2.98 14.44 -11.19
CA GLY A 228 3.31 15.73 -11.79
C GLY A 228 2.10 16.45 -12.39
N PHE A 229 1.19 15.73 -12.98
CA PHE A 229 -0.06 16.20 -13.57
C PHE A 229 -1.06 15.05 -13.63
N GLY A 230 -2.34 15.36 -13.67
CA GLY A 230 -3.39 14.33 -13.78
C GLY A 230 -4.78 14.91 -13.73
N THR A 231 -5.72 14.11 -14.17
CA THR A 231 -7.16 14.32 -13.99
C THR A 231 -7.55 14.00 -12.55
N GLU A 232 -8.72 14.46 -12.11
CA GLU A 232 -9.25 14.15 -10.76
C GLU A 232 -9.36 12.62 -10.54
N SER A 233 -9.62 11.88 -11.63
CA SER A 233 -9.66 10.40 -11.59
C SER A 233 -8.29 9.78 -11.34
N GLU A 234 -7.23 10.30 -11.97
CA GLU A 234 -5.85 9.81 -11.77
C GLU A 234 -5.34 10.17 -10.39
N ILE A 235 -5.62 11.39 -9.91
CA ILE A 235 -5.30 11.85 -8.56
C ILE A 235 -5.94 10.89 -7.52
N ALA A 236 -7.24 10.64 -7.64
CA ALA A 236 -7.94 9.74 -6.72
C ALA A 236 -7.40 8.30 -6.76
N ARG A 237 -7.06 7.82 -7.97
CA ARG A 237 -6.56 6.45 -8.19
C ARG A 237 -5.15 6.24 -7.65
N PHE A 238 -4.31 7.26 -7.60
CA PHE A 238 -2.90 7.09 -7.18
C PHE A 238 -2.80 6.36 -5.85
N TRP A 239 -3.51 6.83 -4.83
CA TRP A 239 -3.55 6.18 -3.53
C TRP A 239 -4.72 5.20 -3.39
N ASN A 240 -5.76 5.34 -4.20
CA ASN A 240 -7.03 4.63 -4.04
C ASN A 240 -7.62 4.80 -2.62
N GLY A 241 -7.42 6.01 -2.06
CA GLY A 241 -7.84 6.37 -0.70
C GLY A 241 -9.09 7.24 -0.66
N ILE A 242 -9.35 7.99 -1.73
CA ILE A 242 -10.47 8.92 -1.87
C ILE A 242 -11.28 8.61 -3.13
N SER A 243 -12.50 9.12 -3.17
CA SER A 243 -13.34 9.04 -4.38
C SER A 243 -12.96 10.11 -5.39
N VAL A 244 -13.35 9.90 -6.65
CA VAL A 244 -13.19 10.93 -7.71
C VAL A 244 -13.97 12.20 -7.37
N GLY A 245 -15.12 12.08 -6.67
CA GLY A 245 -15.90 13.22 -6.20
C GLY A 245 -15.13 14.08 -5.20
N GLU A 246 -14.50 13.46 -4.21
CA GLU A 246 -13.65 14.17 -3.23
C GLU A 246 -12.46 14.85 -3.90
N ALA A 247 -11.79 14.18 -4.83
CA ALA A 247 -10.69 14.79 -5.60
C ALA A 247 -11.16 15.99 -6.43
N ARG A 248 -12.34 15.88 -7.07
CA ARG A 248 -12.95 16.98 -7.84
C ARG A 248 -13.28 18.19 -6.97
N SER A 249 -13.96 17.97 -5.83
CA SER A 249 -14.27 19.04 -4.88
C SER A 249 -13.01 19.74 -4.40
N TRP A 250 -11.99 18.97 -4.02
CA TRP A 250 -10.70 19.51 -3.60
C TRP A 250 -10.04 20.35 -4.70
N CYS A 251 -10.01 19.87 -5.96
CA CYS A 251 -9.47 20.61 -7.09
C CYS A 251 -10.25 21.92 -7.37
N GLN A 252 -11.56 21.95 -7.15
CA GLN A 252 -12.39 23.14 -7.34
C GLN A 252 -12.19 24.16 -6.23
N GLU A 253 -12.06 23.73 -4.99
CA GLU A 253 -12.01 24.61 -3.82
C GLU A 253 -10.58 25.14 -3.57
N LYS A 254 -9.63 24.20 -3.43
CA LYS A 254 -8.23 24.53 -3.08
C LYS A 254 -7.33 24.70 -4.30
N GLY A 255 -7.69 24.07 -5.42
CA GLY A 255 -6.91 24.13 -6.65
C GLY A 255 -6.93 25.48 -7.36
N ARG A 256 -7.92 26.34 -7.13
CA ARG A 256 -8.06 27.64 -7.83
C ARG A 256 -6.81 28.52 -7.70
N ASN A 257 -6.13 28.45 -6.56
CA ASN A 257 -4.95 29.30 -6.28
C ASN A 257 -3.61 28.52 -6.38
N SER A 258 -3.63 27.19 -6.45
CA SER A 258 -2.43 26.36 -6.35
C SER A 258 -2.23 25.42 -7.53
N LEU A 259 -3.27 25.17 -8.33
CA LEU A 259 -3.22 24.28 -9.49
C LEU A 259 -3.36 25.09 -10.78
N LYS A 260 -2.58 24.70 -11.77
CA LYS A 260 -2.66 25.25 -13.11
C LYS A 260 -3.26 24.22 -14.06
N LYS A 261 -4.26 24.62 -14.83
CA LYS A 261 -4.80 23.78 -15.89
C LYS A 261 -3.80 23.71 -17.04
N ILE A 262 -3.43 22.52 -17.44
CA ILE A 262 -2.53 22.25 -18.58
C ILE A 262 -3.23 21.37 -19.60
N GLU A 263 -2.76 21.46 -20.83
CA GLU A 263 -3.14 20.55 -21.92
C GLU A 263 -1.90 19.76 -22.34
N ILE A 264 -2.02 18.43 -22.35
CA ILE A 264 -0.95 17.58 -22.85
C ILE A 264 -1.27 17.20 -24.28
N GLU A 265 -0.25 17.32 -25.13
CA GLU A 265 -0.35 16.94 -26.53
C GLU A 265 -0.84 15.50 -26.67
N ALA A 266 -1.97 15.32 -27.35
CA ALA A 266 -2.55 13.99 -27.55
C ALA A 266 -1.62 13.11 -28.39
N VAL A 267 -1.33 11.91 -27.89
CA VAL A 267 -0.63 10.91 -28.70
C VAL A 267 -1.66 10.24 -29.59
N SER A 268 -1.50 10.39 -30.90
CA SER A 268 -2.16 9.51 -31.86
C SER A 268 -1.56 8.12 -31.69
N TYR A 269 -2.26 7.22 -31.00
CA TYR A 269 -1.90 5.82 -30.98
C TYR A 269 -2.25 5.20 -32.34
N THR A 270 -1.28 5.08 -33.22
CA THR A 270 -1.28 3.96 -34.17
C THR A 270 -1.11 2.72 -33.28
N HIS A 271 -2.09 1.84 -33.27
CA HIS A 271 -2.06 0.60 -32.53
C HIS A 271 -0.82 -0.22 -32.94
N LEU A 272 0.22 -0.20 -32.12
CA LEU A 272 1.20 -1.27 -32.09
C LEU A 272 0.57 -2.38 -31.25
N THR A 273 -0.32 -3.15 -31.86
CA THR A 273 -0.64 -4.49 -31.38
C THR A 273 0.64 -5.29 -31.56
N LEU A 274 1.25 -5.72 -30.46
CA LEU A 274 2.23 -6.81 -30.51
C LEU A 274 1.53 -7.97 -31.22
N PRO A 275 2.14 -8.57 -32.29
CA PRO A 275 1.54 -9.71 -32.95
C PRO A 275 1.46 -10.85 -31.93
N THR A 276 0.25 -11.18 -31.51
CA THR A 276 -0.05 -12.40 -30.76
C THR A 276 -0.09 -13.58 -31.72
N THR A 277 1.00 -13.86 -32.38
CA THR A 277 1.20 -15.12 -33.07
C THR A 277 2.22 -15.92 -32.29
N SER A 278 1.74 -16.69 -31.30
CA SER A 278 2.44 -17.90 -30.91
C SER A 278 2.32 -18.87 -32.07
N PRO A 279 3.40 -19.36 -32.66
CA PRO A 279 3.30 -20.53 -33.53
C PRO A 279 2.92 -21.73 -32.67
N VAL A 280 1.96 -22.49 -33.17
CA VAL A 280 1.54 -23.81 -32.65
C VAL A 280 2.70 -24.80 -32.69
#